data_e0179a48e06ecd9071a94a4a63f7503b
#
_entry.id   e0179a48e06ecd9071a94a4a63f7503b
#
_cell.length_a   1.000
_cell.length_b   1.000
_cell.length_c   1.000
_cell.angle_alpha   90.00
_cell.angle_beta   90.00
_cell.angle_gamma   90.00
#
_symmetry.space_group_name_H-M   'P 1'
#
loop_
_entity.id
_entity.type
_entity.pdbx_description
1 polymer ?
#
loop_
_entity_poly.entity_id
_entity_poly.type
_entity_poly.pdbx_seq_one_letter_code
_entity_poly.pdbx_strand_id
1 'polypeptide(L)'
;MPIFILPKTDPTRPALRCFITFLMILFFMAIPCITPLAASGDESIFRTALPSTEWRMEGQSYAFLPQNLYEYINGEAEFFIAFGFIELTGANYTSVGGDNDTVTIDIYDMGNKLNAFGVFQSKRGGQISALNVGAASTGSDGYLAFYKNRFFVEIQAYIASEKQKHGVETLAASIAAQLSGDNTPPWELFYLPEKNRITGSERYIKGGILGHAFLDRGMVGDYRIQGQKITAFVAMLPSPRDAVHAVEQHRSFLLKSGEKCLPFDGVGHHGFVSEEPYHQKIIEAQVGAFVAGVYDLSTIEPGKTLLEDIIKTIKQMEPK
;
A
#
# COMPACT_ATOMS: atom_id res chain seq x y z
N MET A 1 -14.44 -32.21 -48.18
CA MET A 1 -13.98 -31.41 -49.28
C MET A 1 -15.16 -31.22 -50.22
N PRO A 2 -15.91 -30.12 -50.20
CA PRO A 2 -16.90 -29.79 -51.23
C PRO A 2 -16.36 -28.67 -52.12
N ILE A 3 -16.48 -28.95 -53.38
CA ILE A 3 -16.08 -28.11 -54.52
C ILE A 3 -17.15 -27.02 -54.70
N PHE A 4 -16.77 -25.75 -54.65
CA PHE A 4 -17.64 -24.64 -55.04
C PHE A 4 -17.49 -24.37 -56.51
N ILE A 5 -18.59 -24.53 -57.26
CA ILE A 5 -18.73 -24.21 -58.66
C ILE A 5 -19.21 -22.75 -58.78
N LEU A 6 -18.43 -21.89 -59.49
CA LEU A 6 -18.80 -20.53 -59.82
C LEU A 6 -19.79 -20.50 -60.98
N PRO A 7 -20.83 -19.64 -60.96
CA PRO A 7 -21.71 -19.47 -62.09
C PRO A 7 -21.10 -18.58 -63.19
N LYS A 8 -21.31 -18.97 -64.41
CA LYS A 8 -20.93 -18.26 -65.66
C LYS A 8 -21.71 -16.95 -65.81
N THR A 9 -21.01 -15.87 -66.18
CA THR A 9 -21.57 -14.58 -66.49
C THR A 9 -22.11 -14.56 -67.93
N ASP A 10 -23.33 -14.07 -68.08
CA ASP A 10 -24.02 -13.85 -69.40
C ASP A 10 -23.69 -12.43 -69.93
N PRO A 11 -23.24 -12.25 -71.20
CA PRO A 11 -22.73 -10.98 -71.71
C PRO A 11 -23.76 -10.11 -72.43
N THR A 12 -25.06 -10.18 -72.21
CA THR A 12 -26.05 -9.40 -72.95
C THR A 12 -26.99 -8.58 -72.03
N ARG A 13 -26.52 -7.44 -71.53
CA ARG A 13 -27.39 -6.31 -71.15
C ARG A 13 -26.65 -4.98 -71.19
N PRO A 14 -27.31 -3.93 -71.76
CA PRO A 14 -26.64 -2.64 -71.98
C PRO A 14 -26.51 -1.81 -70.73
N ALA A 15 -25.39 -1.08 -70.65
CA ALA A 15 -25.01 -0.20 -69.58
C ALA A 15 -25.96 1.00 -69.45
N LEU A 16 -26.64 1.10 -68.29
CA LEU A 16 -27.30 2.32 -67.82
C LEU A 16 -26.28 3.12 -67.01
N ARG A 17 -25.76 4.20 -67.61
CA ARG A 17 -24.87 5.16 -66.94
C ARG A 17 -25.68 5.92 -65.87
N CYS A 18 -25.54 5.58 -64.65
CA CYS A 18 -25.97 6.40 -63.51
C CYS A 18 -24.74 7.14 -62.93
N PHE A 19 -24.69 8.46 -63.22
CA PHE A 19 -23.72 9.36 -62.58
C PHE A 19 -24.06 9.48 -61.10
N ILE A 20 -23.36 8.75 -60.22
CA ILE A 20 -23.38 8.97 -58.79
C ILE A 20 -22.14 9.81 -58.45
N THR A 21 -22.39 11.10 -58.24
CA THR A 21 -21.41 12.04 -57.69
C THR A 21 -21.12 11.60 -56.27
N PHE A 22 -19.94 11.02 -56.04
CA PHE A 22 -19.48 10.63 -54.73
C PHE A 22 -18.99 11.89 -53.98
N LEU A 23 -19.87 12.49 -53.17
CA LEU A 23 -19.53 13.57 -52.27
C LEU A 23 -18.74 12.96 -51.11
N MET A 24 -17.41 13.01 -51.19
CA MET A 24 -16.51 12.61 -50.12
C MET A 24 -16.58 13.65 -49.01
N ILE A 25 -17.48 13.45 -48.05
CA ILE A 25 -17.46 14.20 -46.80
C ILE A 25 -16.26 13.70 -45.99
N LEU A 26 -15.17 14.47 -46.03
CA LEU A 26 -14.04 14.33 -45.09
C LEU A 26 -14.57 14.65 -43.68
N PHE A 27 -14.99 13.61 -42.97
CA PHE A 27 -15.21 13.69 -41.54
C PHE A 27 -13.84 13.77 -40.89
N PHE A 28 -13.36 15.00 -40.69
CA PHE A 28 -12.22 15.25 -39.81
C PHE A 28 -12.66 14.88 -38.40
N MET A 29 -12.42 13.62 -37.99
CA MET A 29 -12.45 13.26 -36.56
C MET A 29 -11.35 14.09 -35.91
N ALA A 30 -11.74 15.21 -35.29
CA ALA A 30 -10.92 15.87 -34.33
C ALA A 30 -10.70 14.86 -33.19
N ILE A 31 -9.56 14.16 -33.23
CA ILE A 31 -9.05 13.42 -32.07
C ILE A 31 -8.90 14.50 -31.00
N PRO A 32 -9.68 14.46 -29.90
CA PRO A 32 -9.40 15.38 -28.84
C PRO A 32 -7.95 15.11 -28.43
N CYS A 33 -7.11 16.13 -28.62
CA CYS A 33 -5.79 16.17 -28.02
C CYS A 33 -6.06 16.10 -26.51
N ILE A 34 -5.99 14.91 -25.94
CA ILE A 34 -6.01 14.71 -24.50
C ILE A 34 -4.71 15.35 -24.05
N THR A 35 -4.77 16.65 -23.76
CA THR A 35 -3.72 17.30 -22.99
C THR A 35 -3.66 16.51 -21.69
N PRO A 36 -2.51 15.92 -21.32
CA PRO A 36 -2.38 15.32 -20.01
C PRO A 36 -2.81 16.39 -19.01
N LEU A 37 -3.82 16.07 -18.19
CA LEU A 37 -4.24 16.91 -17.09
C LEU A 37 -2.97 17.13 -16.27
N ALA A 38 -2.47 18.36 -16.28
CA ALA A 38 -1.28 18.70 -15.50
C ALA A 38 -1.58 18.29 -14.07
N ALA A 39 -0.88 17.27 -13.60
CA ALA A 39 -0.99 16.83 -12.22
C ALA A 39 -0.64 18.02 -11.34
N SER A 40 -1.44 18.26 -10.32
CA SER A 40 -1.28 19.38 -9.38
C SER A 40 -0.15 19.15 -8.38
N GLY A 41 0.67 18.13 -8.61
CA GLY A 41 1.85 17.84 -7.81
C GLY A 41 2.73 19.09 -7.74
N ASP A 42 3.09 19.48 -6.53
CA ASP A 42 3.88 20.69 -6.30
C ASP A 42 5.31 20.50 -6.88
N GLU A 43 5.46 20.81 -8.17
CA GLU A 43 6.75 20.76 -8.90
C GLU A 43 7.84 21.56 -8.15
N SER A 44 7.44 22.50 -7.27
CA SER A 44 8.36 23.31 -6.46
C SER A 44 9.21 22.43 -5.53
N ILE A 45 8.68 21.30 -5.04
CA ILE A 45 9.42 20.36 -4.19
C ILE A 45 10.68 19.87 -4.90
N PHE A 46 10.57 19.48 -6.17
CA PHE A 46 11.70 18.97 -6.94
C PHE A 46 12.73 20.05 -7.31
N ARG A 47 12.29 21.30 -7.50
CA ARG A 47 13.17 22.42 -7.84
C ARG A 47 13.89 23.00 -6.63
N THR A 48 13.26 22.98 -5.46
CA THR A 48 13.80 23.58 -4.22
C THR A 48 14.51 22.57 -3.31
N ALA A 49 14.27 21.29 -3.47
CA ALA A 49 14.89 20.24 -2.66
C ALA A 49 16.39 20.07 -2.88
N LEU A 50 16.92 20.58 -3.98
CA LEU A 50 18.30 20.35 -4.35
C LEU A 50 19.22 21.49 -3.92
N PRO A 51 20.30 21.18 -3.19
CA PRO A 51 21.49 22.00 -3.31
C PRO A 51 21.97 21.87 -4.76
N SER A 52 21.80 22.93 -5.54
CA SER A 52 22.13 23.04 -6.97
C SER A 52 23.59 22.74 -7.34
N THR A 53 24.42 22.40 -6.36
CA THR A 53 25.86 22.15 -6.51
C THR A 53 26.22 20.69 -6.80
N GLU A 54 25.33 19.74 -6.47
CA GLU A 54 25.63 18.30 -6.62
C GLU A 54 24.71 17.58 -7.62
N TRP A 55 23.45 17.99 -7.71
CA TRP A 55 22.43 17.38 -8.54
C TRP A 55 21.71 18.39 -9.43
N ARG A 56 21.39 17.99 -10.63
CA ARG A 56 20.59 18.75 -11.60
C ARG A 56 19.40 17.91 -12.04
N MET A 57 18.21 18.49 -11.97
CA MET A 57 17.00 17.87 -12.50
C MET A 57 17.12 17.66 -14.01
N GLU A 58 16.81 16.48 -14.48
CA GLU A 58 16.80 16.08 -15.87
C GLU A 58 15.39 16.15 -16.44
N GLY A 59 15.18 17.04 -17.42
CA GLY A 59 13.87 17.23 -18.04
C GLY A 59 12.85 17.93 -17.11
N GLN A 60 11.63 17.41 -17.13
CA GLN A 60 10.50 17.88 -16.32
C GLN A 60 10.10 16.81 -15.32
N SER A 61 9.42 17.23 -14.24
CA SER A 61 8.73 16.29 -13.35
C SER A 61 7.60 15.59 -14.11
N TYR A 62 7.26 14.41 -13.66
CA TYR A 62 6.14 13.62 -14.17
C TYR A 62 5.15 13.33 -13.06
N ALA A 63 3.91 12.99 -13.45
CA ALA A 63 2.89 12.61 -12.50
C ALA A 63 1.96 11.55 -13.08
N PHE A 64 1.46 10.69 -12.18
CA PHE A 64 0.53 9.62 -12.50
C PHE A 64 -0.60 9.59 -11.48
N LEU A 65 -1.81 9.39 -11.99
CA LEU A 65 -3.03 9.23 -11.22
C LEU A 65 -3.44 7.73 -11.18
N PRO A 66 -4.40 7.32 -10.35
CA PRO A 66 -4.79 5.90 -10.25
C PRO A 66 -5.10 5.22 -11.59
N GLN A 67 -5.70 5.96 -12.54
CA GLN A 67 -6.11 5.43 -13.84
C GLN A 67 -4.96 5.15 -14.81
N ASN A 68 -3.78 5.74 -14.59
CA ASN A 68 -2.62 5.59 -15.50
C ASN A 68 -1.31 5.22 -14.76
N LEU A 69 -1.37 4.93 -13.47
CA LEU A 69 -0.19 4.53 -12.69
C LEU A 69 0.48 3.27 -13.24
N TYR A 70 -0.33 2.36 -13.81
CA TYR A 70 0.17 1.11 -14.43
C TYR A 70 1.12 1.36 -15.60
N GLU A 71 1.05 2.51 -16.28
CA GLU A 71 1.95 2.88 -17.39
C GLU A 71 3.39 3.09 -16.88
N TYR A 72 3.55 3.42 -15.62
CA TYR A 72 4.85 3.70 -14.99
C TYR A 72 5.38 2.50 -14.19
N ILE A 73 4.59 1.97 -13.26
CA ILE A 73 5.04 0.91 -12.34
C ILE A 73 4.45 -0.48 -12.64
N ASN A 74 3.79 -0.63 -13.81
CA ASN A 74 3.24 -1.92 -14.26
C ASN A 74 2.34 -2.61 -13.21
N GLY A 75 2.61 -3.88 -12.92
CA GLY A 75 1.80 -4.69 -12.00
C GLY A 75 1.80 -4.23 -10.55
N GLU A 76 2.71 -3.36 -10.12
CA GLU A 76 2.69 -2.80 -8.76
C GLU A 76 1.59 -1.74 -8.54
N ALA A 77 1.00 -1.20 -9.61
CA ALA A 77 -0.03 -0.16 -9.51
C ALA A 77 -1.21 -0.60 -8.62
N GLU A 78 -1.69 -1.83 -8.78
CA GLU A 78 -2.80 -2.39 -8.00
C GLU A 78 -2.50 -2.41 -6.49
N PHE A 79 -1.25 -2.68 -6.11
CA PHE A 79 -0.83 -2.64 -4.71
C PHE A 79 -1.00 -1.23 -4.11
N PHE A 80 -0.48 -0.20 -4.78
CA PHE A 80 -0.61 1.18 -4.30
C PHE A 80 -2.07 1.65 -4.28
N ILE A 81 -2.84 1.33 -5.33
CA ILE A 81 -4.27 1.65 -5.43
C ILE A 81 -5.05 1.00 -4.28
N ALA A 82 -4.78 -0.27 -3.95
CA ALA A 82 -5.41 -0.96 -2.83
C ALA A 82 -5.14 -0.26 -1.50
N PHE A 83 -3.98 0.36 -1.31
CA PHE A 83 -3.66 1.17 -0.13
C PHE A 83 -4.26 2.58 -0.16
N GLY A 84 -4.95 2.98 -1.23
CA GLY A 84 -5.62 4.29 -1.32
C GLY A 84 -4.74 5.39 -1.92
N PHE A 85 -3.90 5.02 -2.87
CA PHE A 85 -3.09 5.92 -3.68
C PHE A 85 -3.92 7.04 -4.32
N ILE A 86 -3.40 8.25 -4.27
CA ILE A 86 -4.02 9.46 -4.84
C ILE A 86 -3.26 9.93 -6.09
N GLU A 87 -1.94 10.11 -5.97
CA GLU A 87 -1.09 10.64 -7.02
C GLU A 87 0.36 10.23 -6.77
N LEU A 88 1.10 9.97 -7.84
CA LEU A 88 2.55 9.90 -7.85
C LEU A 88 3.08 11.12 -8.58
N THR A 89 4.04 11.80 -7.98
CA THR A 89 4.87 12.81 -8.63
C THR A 89 6.33 12.41 -8.54
N GLY A 90 7.09 12.58 -9.62
CA GLY A 90 8.48 12.17 -9.63
C GLY A 90 9.36 13.03 -10.52
N ALA A 91 10.68 12.88 -10.33
CA ALA A 91 11.69 13.54 -11.13
C ALA A 91 12.99 12.73 -11.18
N ASN A 92 13.71 12.90 -12.29
CA ASN A 92 15.04 12.35 -12.48
C ASN A 92 16.11 13.42 -12.28
N TYR A 93 17.23 13.02 -11.75
CA TYR A 93 18.39 13.90 -11.52
C TYR A 93 19.67 13.25 -11.99
N THR A 94 20.61 14.09 -12.44
CA THR A 94 21.97 13.72 -12.77
C THR A 94 22.97 14.47 -11.93
N SER A 95 24.11 13.84 -11.60
CA SER A 95 25.19 14.48 -10.86
C SER A 95 25.84 15.59 -11.68
N VAL A 96 26.22 16.70 -11.01
CA VAL A 96 26.91 17.82 -11.65
C VAL A 96 28.43 17.54 -11.87
N GLY A 97 28.97 16.49 -11.29
CA GLY A 97 30.41 16.19 -11.28
C GLY A 97 30.95 15.32 -12.42
N GLY A 98 30.13 14.92 -13.38
CA GLY A 98 30.59 14.21 -14.60
C GLY A 98 30.57 12.68 -14.56
N ASP A 99 30.13 12.06 -13.46
CA ASP A 99 30.07 10.60 -13.33
C ASP A 99 28.80 9.97 -13.93
N ASN A 100 27.93 10.79 -14.55
CA ASN A 100 26.62 10.37 -15.12
C ASN A 100 25.72 9.58 -14.15
N ASP A 101 25.90 9.81 -12.85
CA ASP A 101 25.05 9.19 -11.84
C ASP A 101 23.64 9.72 -11.97
N THR A 102 22.68 8.83 -11.91
CA THR A 102 21.26 9.18 -12.00
C THR A 102 20.55 8.82 -10.70
N VAL A 103 19.62 9.66 -10.30
CA VAL A 103 18.72 9.44 -9.16
C VAL A 103 17.29 9.69 -9.62
N THR A 104 16.42 8.74 -9.38
CA THR A 104 14.98 8.86 -9.56
C THR A 104 14.32 9.03 -8.21
N ILE A 105 13.45 10.01 -8.08
CA ILE A 105 12.67 10.27 -6.87
C ILE A 105 11.19 10.16 -7.21
N ASP A 106 10.49 9.28 -6.52
CA ASP A 106 9.06 9.08 -6.61
C ASP A 106 8.39 9.40 -5.27
N ILE A 107 7.42 10.30 -5.30
CA ILE A 107 6.62 10.72 -4.15
C ILE A 107 5.19 10.25 -4.37
N TYR A 108 4.74 9.29 -3.58
CA TYR A 108 3.39 8.74 -3.61
C TYR A 108 2.54 9.41 -2.52
N ASP A 109 1.51 10.14 -2.90
CA ASP A 109 0.47 10.59 -1.98
C ASP A 109 -0.50 9.42 -1.72
N MET A 110 -0.51 8.91 -0.51
CA MET A 110 -1.34 7.78 -0.09
C MET A 110 -2.64 8.22 0.62
N GLY A 111 -2.97 9.52 0.55
CA GLY A 111 -4.18 10.10 1.11
C GLY A 111 -4.17 10.28 2.63
N ASN A 112 -3.56 9.39 3.37
CA ASN A 112 -3.42 9.50 4.83
C ASN A 112 -2.17 8.77 5.36
N LYS A 113 -1.84 9.06 6.61
CA LYS A 113 -0.64 8.55 7.29
C LYS A 113 -0.63 7.02 7.43
N LEU A 114 -1.77 6.41 7.72
CA LEU A 114 -1.88 4.97 7.90
C LEU A 114 -1.61 4.20 6.59
N ASN A 115 -2.10 4.72 5.47
CA ASN A 115 -1.85 4.14 4.15
C ASN A 115 -0.36 4.24 3.78
N ALA A 116 0.26 5.41 3.96
CA ALA A 116 1.69 5.61 3.70
C ALA A 116 2.57 4.69 4.58
N PHE A 117 2.22 4.55 5.85
CA PHE A 117 2.85 3.58 6.76
C PHE A 117 2.70 2.15 6.24
N GLY A 118 1.50 1.74 5.81
CA GLY A 118 1.24 0.38 5.31
C GLY A 118 2.07 0.06 4.07
N VAL A 119 2.17 0.98 3.12
CA VAL A 119 3.03 0.84 1.94
C VAL A 119 4.49 0.73 2.37
N PHE A 120 4.98 1.64 3.21
CA PHE A 120 6.34 1.62 3.72
C PHE A 120 6.68 0.27 4.40
N GLN A 121 5.80 -0.23 5.28
CA GLN A 121 6.02 -1.50 5.96
C GLN A 121 6.08 -2.70 5.00
N SER A 122 5.32 -2.66 3.92
CA SER A 122 5.31 -3.71 2.90
C SER A 122 6.57 -3.69 2.02
N LYS A 123 7.12 -2.49 1.78
CA LYS A 123 8.28 -2.27 0.87
C LYS A 123 9.64 -2.37 1.55
N ARG A 124 9.75 -2.14 2.85
CA ARG A 124 11.06 -2.00 3.56
C ARG A 124 11.90 -3.27 3.67
N GLY A 125 11.41 -4.45 3.30
CA GLY A 125 12.20 -5.68 3.27
C GLY A 125 12.74 -6.17 4.64
N GLY A 126 12.14 -5.76 5.76
CA GLY A 126 12.55 -6.17 7.11
C GLY A 126 13.71 -5.38 7.72
N GLN A 127 14.36 -4.48 6.99
CA GLN A 127 15.41 -3.59 7.51
C GLN A 127 14.85 -2.22 7.89
N ILE A 128 15.34 -1.66 8.98
CA ILE A 128 15.12 -0.26 9.35
C ILE A 128 16.47 0.43 9.22
N SER A 129 16.53 1.48 8.42
CA SER A 129 17.75 2.29 8.28
C SER A 129 18.01 3.08 9.56
N ALA A 130 19.28 3.33 9.86
CA ALA A 130 19.67 4.29 10.88
C ALA A 130 19.46 5.76 10.45
N LEU A 131 19.02 6.01 9.21
CA LEU A 131 18.74 7.36 8.71
C LEU A 131 17.49 7.91 9.39
N ASN A 132 17.63 9.09 9.95
CA ASN A 132 16.52 9.80 10.59
C ASN A 132 15.79 10.70 9.57
N VAL A 133 15.13 10.07 8.58
CA VAL A 133 14.39 10.75 7.53
C VAL A 133 12.92 10.34 7.59
N GLY A 134 12.02 11.32 7.58
CA GLY A 134 10.58 11.07 7.72
C GLY A 134 10.19 10.52 9.10
N ALA A 135 9.11 9.76 9.16
CA ALA A 135 8.66 9.03 10.36
C ALA A 135 9.42 7.71 10.53
N ALA A 136 9.82 7.08 9.43
CA ALA A 136 10.76 5.97 9.38
C ALA A 136 11.34 5.86 7.98
N SER A 137 12.54 5.30 7.87
CA SER A 137 13.22 5.08 6.61
C SER A 137 13.85 3.68 6.54
N THR A 138 14.10 3.23 5.33
CA THR A 138 14.87 2.01 5.02
C THR A 138 15.80 2.31 3.86
N GLY A 139 16.89 1.60 3.76
CA GLY A 139 17.82 1.78 2.66
C GLY A 139 18.75 0.59 2.47
N SER A 140 19.16 0.39 1.23
CA SER A 140 20.20 -0.52 0.79
C SER A 140 21.00 0.17 -0.31
N ASP A 141 22.01 -0.51 -0.86
CA ASP A 141 22.79 0.06 -1.95
C ASP A 141 21.86 0.36 -3.15
N GLY A 142 21.80 1.64 -3.51
CA GLY A 142 20.98 2.12 -4.64
C GLY A 142 19.49 2.32 -4.38
N TYR A 143 19.01 2.06 -3.16
CA TYR A 143 17.60 2.25 -2.80
C TYR A 143 17.45 2.90 -1.42
N LEU A 144 16.62 3.92 -1.33
CA LEU A 144 16.21 4.53 -0.09
C LEU A 144 14.70 4.78 -0.14
N ALA A 145 13.99 4.39 0.89
CA ALA A 145 12.58 4.72 1.03
C ALA A 145 12.28 5.25 2.42
N PHE A 146 11.31 6.14 2.50
CA PHE A 146 10.79 6.65 3.76
C PHE A 146 9.30 7.01 3.65
N TYR A 147 8.64 7.18 4.78
CA TYR A 147 7.34 7.80 4.78
C TYR A 147 7.30 9.01 5.72
N LYS A 148 6.52 10.01 5.35
CA LYS A 148 6.22 11.18 6.17
C LYS A 148 4.76 11.57 5.99
N ASN A 149 4.01 11.59 7.09
CA ASN A 149 2.58 11.84 7.05
C ASN A 149 1.91 10.95 5.98
N ARG A 150 1.21 11.51 5.01
CA ARG A 150 0.51 10.78 3.94
C ARG A 150 1.39 10.36 2.76
N PHE A 151 2.65 10.78 2.76
CA PHE A 151 3.56 10.54 1.65
C PHE A 151 4.45 9.33 1.91
N PHE A 152 4.54 8.46 0.93
CA PHE A 152 5.57 7.45 0.81
C PHE A 152 6.52 7.89 -0.30
N VAL A 153 7.83 7.79 -0.06
CA VAL A 153 8.86 8.25 -0.99
C VAL A 153 9.84 7.13 -1.27
N GLU A 154 10.11 6.90 -2.55
CA GLU A 154 11.17 6.02 -3.03
C GLU A 154 12.23 6.85 -3.75
N ILE A 155 13.48 6.54 -3.47
CA ILE A 155 14.64 7.10 -4.15
C ILE A 155 15.47 5.93 -4.67
N GLN A 156 15.65 5.88 -5.97
CA GLN A 156 16.47 4.88 -6.66
C GLN A 156 17.69 5.57 -7.25
N ALA A 157 18.86 5.06 -6.95
CA ALA A 157 20.11 5.64 -7.39
C ALA A 157 21.10 4.54 -7.79
N TYR A 158 21.90 4.80 -8.80
CA TYR A 158 23.11 4.01 -9.03
C TYR A 158 24.21 4.59 -8.13
N ILE A 159 24.58 3.86 -7.06
CA ILE A 159 25.56 4.32 -6.09
C ILE A 159 26.88 3.57 -6.33
N ALA A 160 27.89 4.30 -6.79
CA ALA A 160 29.23 3.75 -7.01
C ALA A 160 30.25 4.17 -5.92
N SER A 161 29.88 5.11 -5.03
CA SER A 161 30.79 5.64 -4.00
C SER A 161 30.03 6.08 -2.72
N GLU A 162 30.77 6.13 -1.60
CA GLU A 162 30.25 6.67 -0.33
C GLU A 162 29.83 8.16 -0.43
N LYS A 163 30.48 8.92 -1.31
CA LYS A 163 30.11 10.32 -1.56
C LYS A 163 28.70 10.42 -2.17
N GLN A 164 28.39 9.55 -3.13
CA GLN A 164 27.08 9.48 -3.77
C GLN A 164 26.01 9.04 -2.79
N LYS A 165 26.31 8.05 -1.94
CA LYS A 165 25.41 7.63 -0.87
C LYS A 165 25.04 8.80 0.05
N HIS A 166 26.03 9.57 0.50
CA HIS A 166 25.78 10.76 1.31
C HIS A 166 24.95 11.81 0.56
N GLY A 167 25.18 11.99 -0.74
CA GLY A 167 24.38 12.87 -1.60
C GLY A 167 22.91 12.47 -1.66
N VAL A 168 22.63 11.16 -1.81
CA VAL A 168 21.27 10.61 -1.80
C VAL A 168 20.60 10.79 -0.44
N GLU A 169 21.32 10.57 0.65
CA GLU A 169 20.80 10.79 2.01
C GLU A 169 20.44 12.27 2.26
N THR A 170 21.30 13.18 1.81
CA THR A 170 21.06 14.62 1.89
C THR A 170 19.83 15.03 1.07
N LEU A 171 19.69 14.46 -0.11
CA LEU A 171 18.53 14.68 -0.98
C LEU A 171 17.24 14.17 -0.33
N ALA A 172 17.26 12.97 0.24
CA ALA A 172 16.13 12.41 0.98
C ALA A 172 15.70 13.30 2.15
N ALA A 173 16.64 13.80 2.93
CA ALA A 173 16.37 14.72 4.04
C ALA A 173 15.77 16.05 3.54
N SER A 174 16.27 16.57 2.42
CA SER A 174 15.77 17.79 1.82
C SER A 174 14.33 17.65 1.29
N ILE A 175 14.03 16.55 0.60
CA ILE A 175 12.65 16.21 0.18
C ILE A 175 11.75 16.09 1.42
N ALA A 176 12.17 15.31 2.43
CA ALA A 176 11.39 15.15 3.65
C ALA A 176 11.09 16.48 4.36
N ALA A 177 12.03 17.44 4.35
CA ALA A 177 11.83 18.74 4.95
C ALA A 177 10.72 19.57 4.26
N GLN A 178 10.53 19.37 2.97
CA GLN A 178 9.53 20.11 2.18
C GLN A 178 8.15 19.46 2.18
N LEU A 179 8.08 18.15 2.40
CA LEU A 179 6.79 17.45 2.51
C LEU A 179 6.04 17.95 3.76
N SER A 180 4.75 18.22 3.59
CA SER A 180 3.88 18.67 4.67
C SER A 180 3.61 17.57 5.71
N GLY A 181 3.26 18.01 6.92
CA GLY A 181 2.88 17.13 8.02
C GLY A 181 4.05 16.75 8.94
N ASP A 182 3.74 15.96 9.96
CA ASP A 182 4.67 15.56 11.01
C ASP A 182 5.35 14.21 10.72
N ASN A 183 6.35 13.88 11.53
CA ASN A 183 7.11 12.63 11.47
C ASN A 183 6.62 11.59 12.52
N THR A 184 5.42 11.75 13.07
CA THR A 184 4.89 10.77 14.03
C THR A 184 4.33 9.55 13.31
N PRO A 185 4.42 8.35 13.90
CA PRO A 185 3.75 7.17 13.35
C PRO A 185 2.22 7.34 13.36
N PRO A 186 1.46 6.53 12.62
CA PRO A 186 0.00 6.52 12.69
C PRO A 186 -0.45 6.14 14.10
N TRP A 187 -1.49 6.82 14.60
CA TRP A 187 -1.98 6.60 15.96
C TRP A 187 -2.59 5.21 16.16
N GLU A 188 -3.03 4.56 15.09
CA GLU A 188 -3.55 3.19 15.10
C GLU A 188 -2.51 2.17 15.55
N LEU A 189 -1.23 2.49 15.44
CA LEU A 189 -0.14 1.66 15.95
C LEU A 189 -0.21 1.49 17.48
N PHE A 190 -0.75 2.46 18.19
CA PHE A 190 -0.88 2.41 19.65
C PHE A 190 -1.93 1.40 20.16
N TYR A 191 -2.78 0.84 19.28
CA TYR A 191 -3.63 -0.29 19.66
C TYR A 191 -2.81 -1.55 20.01
N LEU A 192 -1.60 -1.65 19.49
CA LEU A 192 -0.68 -2.75 19.73
C LEU A 192 0.27 -2.37 20.89
N PRO A 193 0.16 -2.97 22.10
CA PRO A 193 1.06 -2.69 23.20
C PRO A 193 2.54 -2.85 22.83
N GLU A 194 3.41 -1.98 23.33
CA GLU A 194 4.85 -2.03 23.02
C GLU A 194 5.57 -3.16 23.75
N LYS A 195 5.10 -3.51 24.94
CA LYS A 195 5.72 -4.53 25.79
C LYS A 195 5.80 -5.87 25.06
N ASN A 196 7.00 -6.41 24.92
CA ASN A 196 7.31 -7.67 24.24
C ASN A 196 7.05 -7.68 22.72
N ARG A 197 6.63 -6.56 22.13
CA ARG A 197 6.50 -6.45 20.68
C ARG A 197 7.87 -6.50 20.02
N ILE A 198 7.99 -7.26 18.96
CA ILE A 198 9.21 -7.31 18.14
C ILE A 198 9.28 -6.01 17.35
N THR A 199 10.31 -5.21 17.60
CA THR A 199 10.51 -3.93 16.92
C THR A 199 10.48 -4.12 15.42
N GLY A 200 9.68 -3.31 14.73
CA GLY A 200 9.57 -3.34 13.28
C GLY A 200 8.70 -4.49 12.75
N SER A 201 8.02 -5.25 13.58
CA SER A 201 7.06 -6.27 13.14
C SER A 201 5.67 -5.71 12.84
N GLU A 202 5.45 -4.45 13.15
CA GLU A 202 4.17 -3.78 12.97
C GLU A 202 3.83 -3.66 11.49
N ARG A 203 2.60 -4.01 11.14
CA ARG A 203 2.06 -3.96 9.78
C ARG A 203 0.64 -3.42 9.80
N TYR A 204 0.32 -2.57 8.85
CA TYR A 204 -1.05 -2.28 8.50
C TYR A 204 -1.47 -3.21 7.36
N ILE A 205 -2.46 -4.03 7.61
CA ILE A 205 -3.04 -4.94 6.62
C ILE A 205 -4.31 -4.31 6.07
N LYS A 206 -4.47 -4.40 4.75
CA LYS A 206 -5.67 -3.97 4.02
C LYS A 206 -6.07 -5.07 3.05
N GLY A 207 -7.37 -5.39 3.01
CA GLY A 207 -7.92 -6.46 2.17
C GLY A 207 -8.08 -7.82 2.87
N GLY A 208 -7.77 -7.91 4.17
CA GLY A 208 -8.07 -9.12 4.95
C GLY A 208 -6.96 -9.61 5.88
N ILE A 209 -7.15 -9.44 7.18
CA ILE A 209 -6.30 -10.08 8.20
C ILE A 209 -6.59 -11.57 8.18
N LEU A 210 -5.56 -12.40 8.33
CA LEU A 210 -5.64 -13.87 8.19
C LEU A 210 -6.24 -14.34 6.86
N GLY A 211 -6.22 -13.50 5.82
CA GLY A 211 -6.84 -13.81 4.53
C GLY A 211 -8.37 -13.65 4.50
N HIS A 212 -8.97 -13.12 5.56
CA HIS A 212 -10.42 -12.99 5.68
C HIS A 212 -10.92 -11.58 5.35
N ALA A 213 -11.70 -11.43 4.28
CA ALA A 213 -12.26 -10.15 3.86
C ALA A 213 -13.19 -9.51 4.91
N PHE A 214 -13.77 -10.27 5.82
CA PHE A 214 -14.57 -9.74 6.93
C PHE A 214 -13.72 -9.12 8.06
N LEU A 215 -12.40 -9.32 8.05
CA LEU A 215 -11.41 -8.61 8.85
C LEU A 215 -10.63 -7.66 7.93
N ASP A 216 -11.34 -6.84 7.17
CA ASP A 216 -10.87 -6.08 6.00
C ASP A 216 -9.54 -5.34 6.22
N ARG A 217 -9.39 -4.67 7.36
CA ARG A 217 -8.21 -3.85 7.64
C ARG A 217 -7.89 -3.80 9.13
N GLY A 218 -6.62 -3.62 9.44
CA GLY A 218 -6.20 -3.46 10.83
C GLY A 218 -4.69 -3.49 11.02
N MET A 219 -4.29 -3.37 12.27
CA MET A 219 -2.91 -3.44 12.70
C MET A 219 -2.56 -4.87 13.11
N VAL A 220 -1.37 -5.32 12.74
CA VAL A 220 -0.81 -6.63 13.10
C VAL A 220 0.59 -6.41 13.64
N GLY A 221 0.96 -7.14 14.68
CA GLY A 221 2.30 -7.08 15.26
C GLY A 221 2.73 -8.41 15.87
N ASP A 222 4.02 -8.71 15.77
CA ASP A 222 4.60 -9.92 16.31
C ASP A 222 5.17 -9.64 17.72
N TYR A 223 5.00 -10.60 18.60
CA TYR A 223 5.43 -10.52 20.01
C TYR A 223 6.31 -11.71 20.39
N ARG A 224 7.24 -11.49 21.32
CA ARG A 224 8.02 -12.58 21.92
C ARG A 224 7.68 -12.70 23.39
N ILE A 225 6.90 -13.71 23.74
CA ILE A 225 6.42 -13.95 25.11
C ILE A 225 6.81 -15.37 25.51
N GLN A 226 7.51 -15.51 26.64
CA GLN A 226 8.01 -16.80 27.16
C GLN A 226 8.80 -17.62 26.12
N GLY A 227 9.59 -16.93 25.27
CA GLY A 227 10.38 -17.55 24.20
C GLY A 227 9.61 -17.90 22.93
N GLN A 228 8.28 -17.87 22.96
CA GLN A 228 7.44 -18.11 21.80
C GLN A 228 7.23 -16.83 21.00
N LYS A 229 7.24 -16.93 19.66
CA LYS A 229 6.75 -15.89 18.76
C LYS A 229 5.26 -16.08 18.58
N ILE A 230 4.45 -15.08 18.89
CA ILE A 230 3.01 -15.03 18.69
C ILE A 230 2.66 -13.75 17.93
N THR A 231 1.53 -13.74 17.26
CA THR A 231 1.10 -12.58 16.49
C THR A 231 -0.25 -12.08 16.99
N ALA A 232 -0.34 -10.76 17.19
CA ALA A 232 -1.58 -10.09 17.56
C ALA A 232 -2.11 -9.24 16.41
N PHE A 233 -3.43 -9.08 16.36
CA PHE A 233 -4.08 -8.16 15.43
C PHE A 233 -5.19 -7.36 16.09
N VAL A 234 -5.47 -6.21 15.51
CA VAL A 234 -6.64 -5.36 15.82
C VAL A 234 -7.28 -4.96 14.50
N ALA A 235 -8.36 -5.65 14.13
CA ALA A 235 -9.16 -5.29 12.97
C ALA A 235 -10.07 -4.10 13.31
N MET A 236 -10.16 -3.14 12.40
CA MET A 236 -10.92 -1.89 12.55
C MET A 236 -12.16 -1.95 11.64
N LEU A 237 -13.34 -2.10 12.23
CA LEU A 237 -14.60 -2.24 11.52
C LEU A 237 -15.36 -0.89 11.53
N PRO A 238 -16.33 -0.70 10.60
CA PRO A 238 -17.09 0.54 10.52
C PRO A 238 -17.97 0.81 11.75
N SER A 239 -18.43 -0.23 12.44
CA SER A 239 -19.28 -0.11 13.62
C SER A 239 -19.12 -1.30 14.58
N PRO A 240 -19.58 -1.16 15.84
CA PRO A 240 -19.64 -2.29 16.77
C PRO A 240 -20.46 -3.48 16.25
N ARG A 241 -21.52 -3.22 15.48
CA ARG A 241 -22.34 -4.27 14.85
C ARG A 241 -21.53 -5.05 13.79
N ASP A 242 -20.75 -4.33 12.99
CA ASP A 242 -19.89 -4.97 11.98
C ASP A 242 -18.80 -5.80 12.65
N ALA A 243 -18.27 -5.34 13.78
CA ALA A 243 -17.28 -6.09 14.56
C ALA A 243 -17.87 -7.40 15.14
N VAL A 244 -19.07 -7.37 15.69
CA VAL A 244 -19.79 -8.60 16.12
C VAL A 244 -19.98 -9.54 14.94
N HIS A 245 -20.42 -9.00 13.80
CA HIS A 245 -20.63 -9.81 12.60
C HIS A 245 -19.34 -10.45 12.08
N ALA A 246 -18.23 -9.73 12.12
CA ALA A 246 -16.92 -10.25 11.71
C ALA A 246 -16.47 -11.41 12.60
N VAL A 247 -16.58 -11.30 13.94
CA VAL A 247 -16.30 -12.42 14.87
C VAL A 247 -17.18 -13.64 14.58
N GLU A 248 -18.47 -13.43 14.32
CA GLU A 248 -19.42 -14.51 14.01
C GLU A 248 -19.08 -15.19 12.66
N GLN A 249 -18.66 -14.42 11.66
CA GLN A 249 -18.21 -14.94 10.37
C GLN A 249 -16.95 -15.77 10.53
N HIS A 250 -15.97 -15.30 11.32
CA HIS A 250 -14.75 -16.05 11.58
C HIS A 250 -15.03 -17.36 12.31
N ARG A 251 -15.82 -17.31 13.38
CA ARG A 251 -16.29 -18.51 14.08
C ARG A 251 -16.98 -19.50 13.14
N SER A 252 -17.87 -19.00 12.28
CA SER A 252 -18.59 -19.84 11.30
C SER A 252 -17.66 -20.48 10.27
N PHE A 253 -16.63 -19.74 9.84
CA PHE A 253 -15.59 -20.27 8.95
C PHE A 253 -14.83 -21.41 9.60
N LEU A 254 -14.34 -21.23 10.83
CA LEU A 254 -13.59 -22.24 11.58
C LEU A 254 -14.44 -23.51 11.84
N LEU A 255 -15.70 -23.34 12.24
CA LEU A 255 -16.61 -24.48 12.42
C LEU A 255 -16.85 -25.25 11.12
N LYS A 256 -16.96 -24.56 9.98
CA LYS A 256 -17.09 -25.20 8.65
C LYS A 256 -15.81 -25.93 8.23
N SER A 257 -14.65 -25.48 8.68
CA SER A 257 -13.36 -26.12 8.47
C SER A 257 -13.13 -27.34 9.39
N GLY A 258 -14.08 -27.62 10.28
CA GLY A 258 -14.01 -28.78 11.21
C GLY A 258 -13.38 -28.45 12.56
N GLU A 259 -13.05 -27.18 12.80
CA GLU A 259 -12.45 -26.74 14.05
C GLU A 259 -13.49 -26.56 15.16
N LYS A 260 -13.04 -26.60 16.43
CA LYS A 260 -13.89 -26.39 17.59
C LYS A 260 -13.70 -24.96 18.10
N CYS A 261 -14.78 -24.22 18.15
CA CYS A 261 -14.79 -22.87 18.76
C CYS A 261 -15.38 -22.94 20.15
N LEU A 262 -14.56 -22.75 21.16
CA LEU A 262 -14.98 -22.70 22.58
C LEU A 262 -15.20 -21.24 22.99
N PRO A 263 -16.23 -20.95 23.80
CA PRO A 263 -16.41 -19.60 24.36
C PRO A 263 -15.16 -19.17 25.15
N PHE A 264 -14.81 -17.89 25.00
CA PHE A 264 -13.72 -17.27 25.75
C PHE A 264 -14.27 -16.08 26.52
N ASP A 265 -14.58 -16.31 27.79
CA ASP A 265 -15.23 -15.34 28.66
C ASP A 265 -14.22 -14.49 29.43
N GLY A 266 -14.65 -13.29 29.81
CA GLY A 266 -13.87 -12.38 30.68
C GLY A 266 -13.00 -11.36 29.97
N VAL A 267 -12.83 -11.46 28.65
CA VAL A 267 -12.04 -10.52 27.85
C VAL A 267 -12.82 -10.11 26.60
N GLY A 268 -13.26 -8.85 26.50
CA GLY A 268 -14.07 -8.40 25.40
C GLY A 268 -15.47 -9.00 25.40
N HIS A 269 -16.11 -9.04 24.23
CA HIS A 269 -17.41 -9.63 23.99
C HIS A 269 -17.33 -10.62 22.83
N HIS A 270 -18.27 -11.58 22.78
CA HIS A 270 -18.37 -12.61 21.74
C HIS A 270 -17.06 -13.41 21.51
N GLY A 271 -16.17 -13.46 22.53
CA GLY A 271 -14.87 -14.10 22.41
C GLY A 271 -14.95 -15.60 22.21
N PHE A 272 -13.96 -16.14 21.50
CA PHE A 272 -13.77 -17.58 21.35
C PHE A 272 -12.29 -17.96 21.31
N VAL A 273 -12.05 -19.24 21.58
CA VAL A 273 -10.78 -19.95 21.37
C VAL A 273 -11.02 -21.00 20.30
N SER A 274 -10.12 -21.11 19.34
CA SER A 274 -10.15 -22.13 18.30
C SER A 274 -8.72 -22.53 17.89
N GLU A 275 -8.62 -23.52 17.05
CA GLU A 275 -7.44 -23.74 16.19
C GLU A 275 -7.73 -23.12 14.82
N GLU A 276 -6.73 -22.51 14.22
CA GLU A 276 -6.80 -21.92 12.89
C GLU A 276 -5.95 -22.79 11.95
N PRO A 277 -6.43 -23.20 10.77
CA PRO A 277 -5.79 -24.21 9.93
C PRO A 277 -4.30 -23.98 9.62
N TYR A 278 -3.88 -22.69 9.60
CA TYR A 278 -2.50 -22.31 9.27
C TYR A 278 -1.77 -21.64 10.45
N HIS A 279 -2.42 -21.42 11.60
CA HIS A 279 -1.97 -20.56 12.67
C HIS A 279 -2.19 -21.12 14.09
N GLN A 280 -2.00 -22.41 14.29
CA GLN A 280 -2.11 -23.03 15.63
C GLN A 280 -3.39 -22.58 16.37
N LYS A 281 -3.28 -22.25 17.67
CA LYS A 281 -4.41 -21.75 18.44
C LYS A 281 -4.57 -20.23 18.23
N ILE A 282 -5.81 -19.80 18.19
CA ILE A 282 -6.25 -18.42 18.13
C ILE A 282 -7.20 -18.12 19.27
N ILE A 283 -7.08 -16.92 19.84
CA ILE A 283 -8.08 -16.30 20.69
C ILE A 283 -8.49 -14.99 20.09
N GLU A 284 -9.78 -14.71 20.11
CA GLU A 284 -10.35 -13.52 19.48
C GLU A 284 -11.52 -13.00 20.31
N ALA A 285 -11.70 -11.67 20.34
CA ALA A 285 -12.84 -11.04 20.99
C ALA A 285 -13.18 -9.69 20.32
N GLN A 286 -14.45 -9.31 20.39
CA GLN A 286 -14.95 -8.02 19.96
C GLN A 286 -14.81 -6.99 21.09
N VAL A 287 -14.45 -5.76 20.74
CA VAL A 287 -14.46 -4.59 21.63
C VAL A 287 -14.79 -3.33 20.85
N GLY A 288 -15.92 -2.67 21.17
CA GLY A 288 -16.37 -1.51 20.40
C GLY A 288 -16.50 -1.85 18.90
N ALA A 289 -15.95 -1.03 18.04
CA ALA A 289 -15.90 -1.26 16.59
C ALA A 289 -14.67 -2.09 16.14
N PHE A 290 -14.04 -2.84 17.06
CA PHE A 290 -12.82 -3.59 16.78
C PHE A 290 -13.02 -5.08 17.04
N VAL A 291 -12.23 -5.88 16.31
CA VAL A 291 -11.97 -7.28 16.62
C VAL A 291 -10.49 -7.41 16.94
N ALA A 292 -10.18 -7.82 18.14
CA ALA A 292 -8.82 -8.07 18.59
C ALA A 292 -8.57 -9.57 18.74
N GLY A 293 -7.40 -10.03 18.31
CA GLY A 293 -7.06 -11.44 18.42
C GLY A 293 -5.55 -11.68 18.53
N VAL A 294 -5.20 -12.86 19.02
CA VAL A 294 -3.82 -13.36 19.11
C VAL A 294 -3.80 -14.78 18.57
N TYR A 295 -2.86 -15.06 17.69
CA TYR A 295 -2.69 -16.37 17.03
C TYR A 295 -1.24 -16.83 17.02
N ASP A 296 -0.96 -18.00 16.43
CA ASP A 296 0.30 -18.74 16.55
C ASP A 296 0.59 -19.19 18.01
N LEU A 297 -0.45 -19.49 18.76
CA LEU A 297 -0.36 -19.87 20.15
C LEU A 297 -0.18 -21.38 20.34
N SER A 298 0.89 -21.81 21.01
CA SER A 298 1.01 -23.19 21.48
C SER A 298 0.11 -23.47 22.68
N THR A 299 -0.01 -22.47 23.58
CA THR A 299 -0.93 -22.48 24.75
C THR A 299 -1.65 -21.13 24.82
N ILE A 300 -2.81 -21.09 25.47
CA ILE A 300 -3.69 -19.90 25.49
C ILE A 300 -3.18 -18.78 26.41
N GLU A 301 -2.53 -19.11 27.52
CA GLU A 301 -2.20 -18.13 28.57
C GLU A 301 -1.36 -16.92 28.10
N PRO A 302 -0.28 -17.06 27.30
CA PRO A 302 0.46 -15.91 26.82
C PRO A 302 -0.38 -14.98 25.94
N GLY A 303 -1.26 -15.57 25.11
CA GLY A 303 -2.17 -14.84 24.25
C GLY A 303 -3.25 -14.12 25.02
N LYS A 304 -3.80 -14.73 26.07
CA LYS A 304 -4.82 -14.14 26.92
C LYS A 304 -4.35 -12.82 27.55
N THR A 305 -3.17 -12.84 28.18
CA THR A 305 -2.59 -11.62 28.78
C THR A 305 -2.39 -10.52 27.72
N LEU A 306 -1.88 -10.87 26.53
CA LEU A 306 -1.70 -9.90 25.47
C LEU A 306 -3.03 -9.35 24.95
N LEU A 307 -4.05 -10.19 24.79
CA LEU A 307 -5.38 -9.75 24.35
C LEU A 307 -6.03 -8.82 25.39
N GLU A 308 -5.89 -9.11 26.67
CA GLU A 308 -6.34 -8.25 27.77
C GLU A 308 -5.69 -6.86 27.69
N ASP A 309 -4.37 -6.79 27.48
CA ASP A 309 -3.63 -5.54 27.31
C ASP A 309 -4.12 -4.76 26.07
N ILE A 310 -4.34 -5.43 24.94
CA ILE A 310 -4.87 -4.81 23.70
C ILE A 310 -6.26 -4.23 23.96
N ILE A 311 -7.17 -4.99 24.54
CA ILE A 311 -8.56 -4.55 24.78
C ILE A 311 -8.58 -3.38 25.78
N LYS A 312 -7.74 -3.41 26.79
CA LYS A 312 -7.58 -2.30 27.72
C LYS A 312 -7.10 -1.03 27.00
N THR A 313 -6.14 -1.16 26.10
CA THR A 313 -5.62 -0.04 25.30
C THR A 313 -6.71 0.53 24.39
N ILE A 314 -7.45 -0.30 23.66
CA ILE A 314 -8.57 0.14 22.82
C ILE A 314 -9.59 0.93 23.65
N LYS A 315 -10.03 0.39 24.80
CA LYS A 315 -11.01 1.06 25.68
C LYS A 315 -10.51 2.41 26.25
N GLN A 316 -9.20 2.60 26.37
CA GLN A 316 -8.61 3.87 26.82
C GLN A 316 -8.54 4.92 25.69
N MET A 317 -8.42 4.46 24.44
CA MET A 317 -8.30 5.32 23.26
C MET A 317 -9.64 5.69 22.64
N GLU A 318 -10.69 4.89 22.84
CA GLU A 318 -12.03 5.26 22.39
C GLU A 318 -12.53 6.48 23.21
N PRO A 319 -12.99 7.55 22.52
CA PRO A 319 -13.61 8.67 23.23
C PRO A 319 -14.88 8.16 23.96
N LYS A 320 -15.00 8.56 25.23
CA LYS A 320 -16.19 8.26 26.04
C LYS A 320 -17.41 8.99 25.52
#